data_d8d38f8d151ab3b757f7af4df5ad46e9
#
_entry.id   d8d38f8d151ab3b757f7af4df5ad46e9
#
_cell.length_a   1.000
_cell.length_b   1.000
_cell.length_c   1.000
_cell.angle_alpha   90.00
_cell.angle_beta   90.00
_cell.angle_gamma   90.00
#
_symmetry.space_group_name_H-M   'P 1'
#
loop_
_entity.id
_entity.type
_entity.pdbx_description
1 polymer ?
#
loop_
_entity_poly.entity_id
_entity_poly.type
_entity_poly.pdbx_seq_one_letter_code
_entity_poly.pdbx_strand_id
1 'polypeptide(L)'
;MQDLRWPTYAVRDLVLEGAAPGRDPEGRGCAYVVDTDGNEYLDGVGGIGCLPLGHAHPKWVAALAEQAGKIAVAAATFPTAPQRQFVDLLLERSVVPDGRVFLANTGTESNEAAIKIALRATKRDVIIGFERAFHGRTLGSIAMTATAAYRDPYVSCLGEPDERFARMNVARAVFDDLESVEKLFEEYGERVAAVFVEPVQGEGGIHPASKAFLLGLRRLCNEHGALLGTDEIQCGSGRTGNFDAWTTIVGDDPKDAPDMAWYAKALGGGFPIAACVAKAGIAEHMSKGSHGSTFGGNPLASAAGLATLQIMDEENLFDAAADQLPTLHEIVAERPHRRVAEVRGLGAMLGIEISGEGEPAAPLGDILQDEGLFVTVCKGKTLRLLLPYRADETILRDAWARIRRGLDKLSA
;
A
#
# COMPACT_ATOMS: atom_id res chain seq x y z
N MET A 1 -26.24 17.11 -1.98
CA MET A 1 -25.66 17.71 -3.22
C MET A 1 -25.45 16.59 -4.22
N GLN A 2 -25.85 16.74 -5.50
CA GLN A 2 -25.62 15.69 -6.49
C GLN A 2 -24.13 15.50 -6.74
N ASP A 3 -23.61 14.26 -6.63
CA ASP A 3 -22.23 13.97 -7.00
C ASP A 3 -22.08 14.00 -8.52
N LEU A 4 -21.22 14.89 -9.02
CA LEU A 4 -20.97 15.08 -10.46
C LEU A 4 -19.74 14.30 -10.96
N ARG A 5 -19.07 13.55 -10.10
CA ARG A 5 -17.96 12.67 -10.47
C ARG A 5 -18.47 11.42 -11.18
N TRP A 6 -17.59 10.73 -11.88
CA TRP A 6 -17.94 9.42 -12.44
C TRP A 6 -18.35 8.45 -11.31
N PRO A 7 -19.39 7.61 -11.50
CA PRO A 7 -19.91 6.72 -10.46
C PRO A 7 -19.00 5.50 -10.21
N THR A 8 -17.70 5.74 -10.06
CA THR A 8 -16.69 4.69 -9.84
C THR A 8 -16.52 4.33 -8.36
N TYR A 9 -17.12 5.10 -7.47
CA TYR A 9 -17.09 4.89 -6.02
C TYR A 9 -18.50 4.92 -5.44
N ALA A 10 -18.76 4.05 -4.45
CA ALA A 10 -19.92 4.18 -3.57
C ALA A 10 -19.65 5.34 -2.59
N VAL A 11 -20.21 6.51 -2.89
CA VAL A 11 -20.00 7.73 -2.10
C VAL A 11 -20.89 7.70 -0.87
N ARG A 12 -20.33 8.00 0.29
CA ARG A 12 -21.05 8.11 1.55
C ARG A 12 -21.86 9.41 1.60
N ASP A 13 -23.01 9.37 2.28
CA ASP A 13 -23.87 10.56 2.46
C ASP A 13 -23.43 11.37 3.71
N LEU A 14 -22.16 11.81 3.68
CA LEU A 14 -21.60 12.73 4.66
C LEU A 14 -20.45 13.53 4.02
N VAL A 15 -20.11 14.69 4.60
CA VAL A 15 -19.02 15.54 4.14
C VAL A 15 -18.05 15.77 5.28
N LEU A 16 -16.80 15.27 5.09
CA LEU A 16 -15.74 15.50 6.08
C LEU A 16 -15.22 16.93 6.00
N GLU A 17 -15.03 17.56 7.17
CA GLU A 17 -14.50 18.92 7.31
C GLU A 17 -13.01 18.92 7.67
N GLY A 18 -12.57 18.06 8.58
CA GLY A 18 -11.17 18.05 9.02
C GLY A 18 -10.86 17.08 10.15
N ALA A 19 -9.69 17.27 10.75
CA ALA A 19 -9.31 16.57 11.97
C ALA A 19 -10.20 16.99 13.15
N ALA A 20 -10.60 16.03 14.01
CA ALA A 20 -11.50 16.32 15.12
C ALA A 20 -10.83 17.20 16.18
N PRO A 21 -11.41 18.35 16.56
CA PRO A 21 -10.84 19.25 17.57
C PRO A 21 -10.69 18.54 18.93
N GLY A 22 -9.54 18.76 19.61
CA GLY A 22 -9.29 18.22 20.95
C GLY A 22 -8.98 16.71 21.02
N ARG A 23 -8.97 16.01 19.89
CA ARG A 23 -8.60 14.58 19.82
C ARG A 23 -7.09 14.37 19.62
N ASP A 24 -6.33 15.42 19.44
CA ASP A 24 -4.87 15.42 19.37
C ASP A 24 -4.30 16.48 20.33
N PRO A 25 -4.38 16.26 21.65
CA PRO A 25 -3.94 17.25 22.63
C PRO A 25 -2.42 17.48 22.62
N GLU A 26 -1.66 16.54 22.07
CA GLU A 26 -0.20 16.64 21.98
C GLU A 26 0.28 17.23 20.66
N GLY A 27 -0.63 17.47 19.69
CA GLY A 27 -0.29 18.02 18.39
C GLY A 27 0.61 17.11 17.56
N ARG A 28 0.32 15.80 17.55
CA ARG A 28 1.15 14.78 16.88
C ARG A 28 0.44 14.08 15.72
N GLY A 29 -0.69 14.61 15.27
CA GLY A 29 -1.52 14.04 14.22
C GLY A 29 -2.70 13.22 14.76
N CYS A 30 -3.88 13.50 14.20
CA CYS A 30 -5.15 13.01 14.72
C CYS A 30 -5.60 11.72 14.02
N ALA A 31 -6.11 10.74 14.79
CA ALA A 31 -6.75 9.54 14.26
C ALA A 31 -8.26 9.74 13.98
N TYR A 32 -8.83 10.87 14.40
CA TYR A 32 -10.25 11.17 14.29
C TYR A 32 -10.51 12.31 13.31
N VAL A 33 -11.64 12.23 12.63
CA VAL A 33 -12.15 13.28 11.74
C VAL A 33 -13.52 13.74 12.18
N VAL A 34 -13.91 14.93 11.75
CA VAL A 34 -15.23 15.51 11.98
C VAL A 34 -15.90 15.81 10.64
N ASP A 35 -17.21 15.59 10.56
CA ASP A 35 -18.02 16.01 9.42
C ASP A 35 -18.59 17.42 9.60
N THR A 36 -19.27 17.92 8.56
CA THR A 36 -19.90 19.25 8.57
C THR A 36 -21.04 19.40 9.57
N ASP A 37 -21.58 18.32 10.10
CA ASP A 37 -22.62 18.32 11.12
C ASP A 37 -22.04 18.23 12.55
N GLY A 38 -20.71 18.11 12.67
CA GLY A 38 -19.98 18.03 13.94
C GLY A 38 -19.87 16.63 14.52
N ASN A 39 -20.22 15.57 13.78
CA ASN A 39 -20.06 14.20 14.24
C ASN A 39 -18.60 13.75 14.12
N GLU A 40 -18.10 13.07 15.13
CA GLU A 40 -16.73 12.56 15.17
C GLU A 40 -16.64 11.08 14.76
N TYR A 41 -15.65 10.77 13.93
CA TYR A 41 -15.36 9.42 13.47
C TYR A 41 -13.90 9.05 13.71
N LEU A 42 -13.65 7.86 14.23
CA LEU A 42 -12.32 7.26 14.18
C LEU A 42 -12.03 6.80 12.74
N ASP A 43 -10.98 7.33 12.13
CA ASP A 43 -10.61 6.99 10.76
C ASP A 43 -9.73 5.74 10.71
N GLY A 44 -10.37 4.56 10.69
CA GLY A 44 -9.70 3.28 10.50
C GLY A 44 -9.33 2.98 9.03
N VAL A 45 -9.67 3.87 8.09
CA VAL A 45 -9.28 3.76 6.67
C VAL A 45 -7.97 4.48 6.40
N GLY A 46 -7.72 5.62 7.08
CA GLY A 46 -6.50 6.40 6.94
C GLY A 46 -6.18 6.80 5.50
N GLY A 47 -7.21 7.23 4.72
CA GLY A 47 -7.05 7.52 3.29
C GLY A 47 -6.63 6.29 2.47
N ILE A 48 -7.02 5.08 2.88
CA ILE A 48 -6.58 3.77 2.38
C ILE A 48 -5.09 3.54 2.70
N GLY A 49 -4.70 3.85 3.94
CA GLY A 49 -3.33 3.65 4.45
C GLY A 49 -2.33 4.74 4.06
N CYS A 50 -2.81 5.92 3.66
CA CYS A 50 -1.95 7.04 3.28
C CYS A 50 -1.49 7.92 4.45
N LEU A 51 -2.08 7.77 5.64
CA LEU A 51 -1.91 8.66 6.78
C LEU A 51 -1.14 8.02 7.95
N PRO A 52 0.16 7.76 7.78
CA PRO A 52 0.98 7.15 8.84
C PRO A 52 1.09 8.06 10.07
N LEU A 53 1.09 9.39 9.85
CA LEU A 53 1.20 10.41 10.88
C LEU A 53 -0.16 10.82 11.48
N GLY A 54 -1.30 10.32 10.92
CA GLY A 54 -2.62 10.84 11.20
C GLY A 54 -2.91 12.14 10.45
N HIS A 55 -4.08 12.74 10.73
CA HIS A 55 -4.51 13.98 10.12
C HIS A 55 -3.82 15.19 10.76
N ALA A 56 -3.46 16.17 9.92
CA ALA A 56 -2.97 17.50 10.32
C ALA A 56 -1.75 17.51 11.26
N HIS A 57 -0.81 16.59 11.09
CA HIS A 57 0.43 16.58 11.88
C HIS A 57 1.19 17.91 11.72
N PRO A 58 1.45 18.68 12.81
CA PRO A 58 1.88 20.08 12.71
C PRO A 58 3.24 20.25 12.02
N LYS A 59 4.23 19.39 12.28
CA LYS A 59 5.54 19.45 11.61
C LYS A 59 5.40 19.19 10.10
N TRP A 60 4.55 18.24 9.71
CA TRP A 60 4.29 17.92 8.32
C TRP A 60 3.57 19.08 7.61
N VAL A 61 2.55 19.66 8.24
CA VAL A 61 1.83 20.86 7.72
C VAL A 61 2.80 22.02 7.53
N ALA A 62 3.67 22.28 8.53
CA ALA A 62 4.66 23.35 8.46
C ALA A 62 5.64 23.16 7.29
N ALA A 63 6.15 21.93 7.08
CA ALA A 63 7.07 21.63 5.99
C ALA A 63 6.41 21.85 4.61
N LEU A 64 5.15 21.47 4.43
CA LEU A 64 4.41 21.73 3.20
C LEU A 64 4.18 23.22 2.97
N ALA A 65 3.74 23.94 4.00
CA ALA A 65 3.49 25.38 3.90
C ALA A 65 4.77 26.15 3.54
N GLU A 66 5.90 25.80 4.17
CA GLU A 66 7.20 26.39 3.85
C GLU A 66 7.61 26.12 2.39
N GLN A 67 7.51 24.86 1.94
CA GLN A 67 7.90 24.49 0.58
C GLN A 67 6.95 25.10 -0.47
N ALA A 68 5.65 25.17 -0.19
CA ALA A 68 4.67 25.81 -1.06
C ALA A 68 4.97 27.31 -1.26
N GLY A 69 5.53 27.97 -0.24
CA GLY A 69 6.00 29.37 -0.32
C GLY A 69 7.29 29.57 -1.15
N LYS A 70 7.99 28.50 -1.52
CA LYS A 70 9.24 28.56 -2.31
C LYS A 70 8.99 28.18 -3.76
N ILE A 71 8.81 26.90 -4.03
CA ILE A 71 8.56 26.36 -5.36
C ILE A 71 7.78 25.04 -5.23
N ALA A 72 6.63 24.95 -5.89
CA ALA A 72 5.79 23.76 -5.86
C ALA A 72 6.18 22.73 -6.94
N VAL A 73 6.51 23.18 -8.15
CA VAL A 73 6.83 22.33 -9.29
C VAL A 73 8.05 22.85 -10.03
N ALA A 74 8.95 21.95 -10.41
CA ALA A 74 10.03 22.18 -11.36
C ALA A 74 10.04 21.05 -12.40
N ALA A 75 10.48 21.34 -13.62
CA ALA A 75 10.65 20.27 -14.60
C ALA A 75 11.69 19.26 -14.09
N ALA A 76 11.48 17.97 -14.33
CA ALA A 76 12.33 16.89 -13.82
C ALA A 76 13.82 16.98 -14.22
N THR A 77 14.13 17.83 -15.22
CA THR A 77 15.50 18.13 -15.64
C THR A 77 16.23 19.08 -14.68
N PHE A 78 15.52 19.75 -13.78
CA PHE A 78 16.08 20.65 -12.78
C PHE A 78 15.99 20.03 -11.39
N PRO A 79 17.08 19.49 -10.84
CA PRO A 79 17.06 18.90 -9.51
C PRO A 79 16.81 19.99 -8.45
N THR A 80 16.08 19.62 -7.41
CA THR A 80 15.77 20.51 -6.28
C THR A 80 16.30 19.91 -4.97
N ALA A 81 16.56 20.76 -3.97
CA ALA A 81 17.11 20.28 -2.70
C ALA A 81 16.19 19.27 -2.00
N PRO A 82 14.86 19.53 -1.82
CA PRO A 82 13.99 18.54 -1.17
C PRO A 82 13.91 17.22 -1.95
N GLN A 83 13.96 17.25 -3.29
CA GLN A 83 13.97 16.04 -4.09
C GLN A 83 15.23 15.19 -3.85
N ARG A 84 16.41 15.80 -3.82
CA ARG A 84 17.66 15.09 -3.57
C ARG A 84 17.66 14.46 -2.17
N GLN A 85 17.34 15.27 -1.15
CA GLN A 85 17.30 14.79 0.23
C GLN A 85 16.29 13.65 0.41
N PHE A 86 15.12 13.75 -0.22
CA PHE A 86 14.12 12.69 -0.18
C PHE A 86 14.63 11.40 -0.86
N VAL A 87 15.24 11.53 -2.05
CA VAL A 87 15.81 10.36 -2.77
C VAL A 87 16.92 9.70 -1.96
N ASP A 88 17.84 10.48 -1.39
CA ASP A 88 18.92 9.96 -0.57
C ASP A 88 18.38 9.17 0.62
N LEU A 89 17.42 9.76 1.36
CA LEU A 89 16.80 9.11 2.53
C LEU A 89 15.96 7.87 2.15
N LEU A 90 15.26 7.92 1.01
CA LEU A 90 14.50 6.76 0.52
C LEU A 90 15.42 5.59 0.16
N LEU A 91 16.53 5.88 -0.53
CA LEU A 91 17.50 4.85 -0.93
C LEU A 91 18.26 4.24 0.26
N GLU A 92 18.52 5.05 1.29
CA GLU A 92 19.13 4.59 2.54
C GLU A 92 18.23 3.57 3.26
N ARG A 93 16.89 3.69 3.11
CA ARG A 93 15.91 2.84 3.80
C ARG A 93 15.44 1.65 2.99
N SER A 94 15.43 1.78 1.67
CA SER A 94 14.91 0.74 0.78
C SER A 94 15.72 -0.55 0.90
N VAL A 95 15.02 -1.67 0.95
CA VAL A 95 15.61 -3.02 0.93
C VAL A 95 16.38 -3.33 -0.35
N VAL A 96 16.20 -2.54 -1.42
CA VAL A 96 16.89 -2.73 -2.71
C VAL A 96 18.31 -2.17 -2.65
N PRO A 97 19.35 -3.03 -2.62
CA PRO A 97 20.73 -2.56 -2.53
C PRO A 97 21.16 -1.83 -3.81
N ASP A 98 22.02 -0.81 -3.65
CA ASP A 98 22.55 0.01 -4.76
C ASP A 98 21.46 0.55 -5.68
N GLY A 99 20.32 0.93 -5.10
CA GLY A 99 19.11 1.31 -5.83
C GLY A 99 19.26 2.59 -6.67
N ARG A 100 18.42 2.68 -7.69
CA ARG A 100 18.11 3.92 -8.43
C ARG A 100 16.61 4.13 -8.39
N VAL A 101 16.19 5.38 -8.27
CA VAL A 101 14.79 5.77 -8.07
C VAL A 101 14.19 6.40 -9.32
N PHE A 102 12.99 5.96 -9.69
CA PHE A 102 12.06 6.70 -10.51
C PHE A 102 10.94 7.23 -9.62
N LEU A 103 10.73 8.57 -9.62
CA LEU A 103 9.68 9.21 -8.82
C LEU A 103 8.40 9.40 -9.64
N ALA A 104 7.27 9.12 -9.03
CA ALA A 104 5.91 9.22 -9.58
C ALA A 104 4.98 9.88 -8.55
N ASN A 105 3.67 9.84 -8.80
CA ASN A 105 2.67 10.48 -7.94
C ASN A 105 1.76 9.46 -7.24
N THR A 106 1.54 8.31 -7.87
CA THR A 106 0.60 7.28 -7.43
C THR A 106 1.22 5.89 -7.50
N GLY A 107 0.71 4.97 -6.67
CA GLY A 107 1.17 3.59 -6.68
C GLY A 107 1.01 2.89 -8.03
N THR A 108 -0.06 3.20 -8.76
CA THR A 108 -0.25 2.61 -10.10
C THR A 108 0.83 3.09 -11.08
N GLU A 109 1.30 4.36 -11.01
CA GLU A 109 2.40 4.86 -11.83
C GLU A 109 3.74 4.16 -11.47
N SER A 110 4.01 3.93 -10.18
CA SER A 110 5.21 3.21 -9.77
C SER A 110 5.18 1.74 -10.20
N ASN A 111 4.01 1.09 -10.15
CA ASN A 111 3.83 -0.26 -10.67
C ASN A 111 4.00 -0.32 -12.21
N GLU A 112 3.49 0.66 -12.97
CA GLU A 112 3.76 0.77 -14.41
C GLU A 112 5.27 0.91 -14.72
N ALA A 113 6.01 1.65 -13.88
CA ALA A 113 7.46 1.76 -14.01
C ALA A 113 8.14 0.40 -13.76
N ALA A 114 7.70 -0.35 -12.72
CA ALA A 114 8.19 -1.68 -12.40
C ALA A 114 7.92 -2.69 -13.55
N ILE A 115 6.72 -2.68 -14.12
CA ILE A 115 6.36 -3.50 -15.30
C ILE A 115 7.31 -3.17 -16.47
N LYS A 116 7.42 -1.90 -16.83
CA LYS A 116 8.21 -1.47 -18.00
C LYS A 116 9.69 -1.82 -17.85
N ILE A 117 10.26 -1.63 -16.67
CA ILE A 117 11.67 -1.93 -16.44
C ILE A 117 11.93 -3.44 -16.44
N ALA A 118 11.03 -4.25 -15.86
CA ALA A 118 11.14 -5.70 -15.86
C ALA A 118 11.15 -6.28 -17.28
N LEU A 119 10.18 -5.89 -18.11
CA LEU A 119 10.10 -6.32 -19.51
C LEU A 119 11.32 -5.87 -20.33
N ARG A 120 11.78 -4.64 -20.11
CA ARG A 120 12.88 -4.07 -20.88
C ARG A 120 14.25 -4.65 -20.51
N ALA A 121 14.50 -4.87 -19.21
CA ALA A 121 15.76 -5.41 -18.72
C ALA A 121 15.93 -6.89 -19.10
N THR A 122 14.88 -7.67 -19.02
CA THR A 122 14.93 -9.10 -19.32
C THR A 122 14.68 -9.43 -20.80
N LYS A 123 13.98 -8.55 -21.53
CA LYS A 123 13.44 -8.80 -22.88
C LYS A 123 12.48 -10.02 -22.93
N ARG A 124 11.81 -10.28 -21.83
CA ARG A 124 10.83 -11.36 -21.63
C ARG A 124 9.45 -10.76 -21.47
N ASP A 125 8.37 -11.54 -21.63
CA ASP A 125 7.02 -11.01 -21.78
C ASP A 125 6.01 -11.50 -20.72
N VAL A 126 6.40 -12.41 -19.82
CA VAL A 126 5.53 -12.94 -18.78
C VAL A 126 5.91 -12.37 -17.42
N ILE A 127 4.92 -11.84 -16.69
CA ILE A 127 5.06 -11.47 -15.27
C ILE A 127 4.16 -12.40 -14.46
N ILE A 128 4.74 -13.06 -13.45
CA ILE A 128 3.99 -13.84 -12.48
C ILE A 128 3.49 -12.89 -11.39
N GLY A 129 2.18 -12.85 -11.18
CA GLY A 129 1.50 -12.20 -10.06
C GLY A 129 0.70 -13.22 -9.26
N PHE A 130 -0.11 -12.77 -8.32
CA PHE A 130 -0.82 -13.65 -7.41
C PHE A 130 -2.32 -13.45 -7.43
N GLU A 131 -3.05 -14.51 -7.06
CA GLU A 131 -4.47 -14.39 -6.73
C GLU A 131 -4.68 -13.36 -5.61
N ARG A 132 -5.80 -12.67 -5.64
CA ARG A 132 -6.19 -11.62 -4.67
C ARG A 132 -5.30 -10.37 -4.68
N ALA A 133 -4.24 -10.30 -5.51
CA ALA A 133 -3.36 -9.14 -5.60
C ALA A 133 -4.07 -7.88 -6.13
N PHE A 134 -3.59 -6.73 -5.69
CA PHE A 134 -4.02 -5.42 -6.18
C PHE A 134 -2.81 -4.51 -6.44
N HIS A 135 -2.60 -4.14 -7.71
CA HIS A 135 -1.46 -3.33 -8.14
C HIS A 135 -1.85 -2.00 -8.80
N GLY A 136 -3.14 -1.67 -8.86
CA GLY A 136 -3.63 -0.40 -9.40
C GLY A 136 -4.70 -0.53 -10.46
N ARG A 137 -5.01 0.59 -11.14
CA ARG A 137 -6.14 0.73 -12.06
C ARG A 137 -5.78 1.25 -13.46
N THR A 138 -4.51 1.59 -13.76
CA THR A 138 -4.03 1.82 -15.14
C THR A 138 -3.96 0.51 -15.90
N LEU A 139 -3.86 0.54 -17.23
CA LEU A 139 -4.01 -0.68 -18.05
C LEU A 139 -2.97 -1.77 -17.74
N GLY A 140 -1.71 -1.41 -17.51
CA GLY A 140 -0.70 -2.39 -17.08
C GLY A 140 -0.93 -2.88 -15.65
N SER A 141 -1.18 -1.97 -14.73
CA SER A 141 -1.43 -2.30 -13.32
C SER A 141 -2.72 -3.12 -13.13
N ILE A 142 -3.78 -2.86 -13.91
CA ILE A 142 -5.04 -3.61 -13.80
C ILE A 142 -4.88 -5.04 -14.35
N ALA A 143 -3.97 -5.24 -15.31
CA ALA A 143 -3.64 -6.59 -15.78
C ALA A 143 -3.01 -7.42 -14.65
N MET A 144 -2.21 -6.81 -13.77
CA MET A 144 -1.63 -7.43 -12.59
C MET A 144 -2.65 -7.63 -11.45
N THR A 145 -3.67 -6.76 -11.35
CA THR A 145 -4.71 -6.84 -10.32
C THR A 145 -5.60 -8.08 -10.53
N ALA A 146 -5.81 -8.87 -9.47
CA ALA A 146 -6.53 -10.14 -9.57
C ALA A 146 -8.05 -10.01 -9.56
N THR A 147 -8.60 -8.88 -9.08
CA THR A 147 -10.05 -8.68 -8.98
C THR A 147 -10.70 -8.60 -10.36
N ALA A 148 -11.44 -9.65 -10.75
CA ALA A 148 -12.06 -9.81 -12.06
C ALA A 148 -12.99 -8.62 -12.42
N ALA A 149 -13.82 -8.16 -11.48
CA ALA A 149 -14.72 -7.02 -11.70
C ALA A 149 -14.01 -5.71 -12.11
N TYR A 150 -12.75 -5.54 -11.75
CA TYR A 150 -11.96 -4.38 -12.16
C TYR A 150 -11.26 -4.59 -13.51
N ARG A 151 -10.86 -5.79 -13.82
CA ARG A 151 -10.04 -6.16 -14.97
C ARG A 151 -10.87 -6.52 -16.21
N ASP A 152 -11.85 -7.41 -16.04
CA ASP A 152 -12.53 -8.08 -17.16
C ASP A 152 -13.24 -7.13 -18.14
N PRO A 153 -13.83 -5.98 -17.72
CA PRO A 153 -14.38 -5.01 -18.65
C PRO A 153 -13.38 -4.48 -19.67
N TYR A 154 -12.09 -4.46 -19.35
CA TYR A 154 -11.04 -3.92 -20.23
C TYR A 154 -10.39 -4.99 -21.10
N VAL A 155 -10.35 -6.24 -20.66
CA VAL A 155 -9.80 -7.35 -21.45
C VAL A 155 -10.52 -7.49 -22.79
N SER A 156 -11.84 -7.40 -22.79
CA SER A 156 -12.67 -7.49 -24.00
C SER A 156 -12.54 -6.29 -24.94
N CYS A 157 -12.08 -5.15 -24.44
CA CYS A 157 -11.93 -3.91 -25.23
C CYS A 157 -10.56 -3.80 -25.91
N LEU A 158 -9.54 -4.55 -25.46
CA LEU A 158 -8.20 -4.43 -25.99
C LEU A 158 -7.97 -5.21 -27.29
N GLY A 159 -8.96 -5.98 -27.75
CA GLY A 159 -8.94 -6.73 -29.02
C GLY A 159 -7.91 -7.86 -29.06
N GLU A 160 -7.79 -8.49 -30.24
CA GLU A 160 -6.72 -9.45 -30.47
C GLU A 160 -5.36 -8.73 -30.47
N PRO A 161 -4.33 -9.36 -29.92
CA PRO A 161 -3.01 -8.76 -29.79
C PRO A 161 -2.41 -8.44 -31.15
N ASP A 162 -1.98 -7.19 -31.34
CA ASP A 162 -1.23 -6.75 -32.50
C ASP A 162 0.27 -6.95 -32.22
N GLU A 163 0.98 -7.64 -33.13
CA GLU A 163 2.42 -7.92 -33.03
C GLU A 163 3.27 -6.62 -32.90
N ARG A 164 2.72 -5.47 -33.31
CA ARG A 164 3.36 -4.15 -33.21
C ARG A 164 3.37 -3.57 -31.81
N PHE A 165 2.55 -4.09 -30.91
CA PHE A 165 2.52 -3.67 -29.50
C PHE A 165 3.12 -4.76 -28.63
N ALA A 166 4.11 -4.38 -27.79
CA ALA A 166 4.67 -5.28 -26.80
C ALA A 166 3.55 -5.83 -25.88
N ARG A 167 3.41 -7.13 -25.83
CA ARG A 167 2.47 -7.80 -24.95
C ARG A 167 3.13 -8.01 -23.60
N MET A 168 2.40 -7.71 -22.54
CA MET A 168 2.64 -8.26 -21.24
C MET A 168 1.63 -9.38 -20.98
N ASN A 169 2.11 -10.57 -20.70
CA ASN A 169 1.30 -11.68 -20.26
C ASN A 169 1.39 -11.77 -18.73
N VAL A 170 0.26 -11.98 -18.06
CA VAL A 170 0.21 -12.16 -16.61
C VAL A 170 -0.20 -13.59 -16.30
N ALA A 171 0.70 -14.35 -15.71
CA ALA A 171 0.42 -15.64 -15.09
C ALA A 171 0.10 -15.44 -13.60
N ARG A 172 -0.82 -16.22 -13.02
CA ARG A 172 -1.23 -16.08 -11.63
C ARG A 172 -0.99 -17.35 -10.84
N ALA A 173 -0.22 -17.22 -9.77
CA ALA A 173 0.00 -18.26 -8.78
C ALA A 173 -0.95 -18.08 -7.58
N VAL A 174 -1.11 -19.11 -6.81
CA VAL A 174 -1.76 -19.04 -5.50
C VAL A 174 -0.82 -18.35 -4.51
N PHE A 175 -1.31 -17.37 -3.77
CA PHE A 175 -0.50 -16.63 -2.81
C PHE A 175 -0.11 -17.52 -1.62
N ASP A 176 1.16 -17.48 -1.25
CA ASP A 176 1.81 -18.27 -0.20
C ASP A 176 1.89 -19.79 -0.53
N ASP A 177 1.79 -20.15 -1.81
CA ASP A 177 1.97 -21.50 -2.34
C ASP A 177 3.10 -21.52 -3.38
N LEU A 178 4.29 -21.96 -2.96
CA LEU A 178 5.48 -21.97 -3.80
C LEU A 178 5.37 -22.99 -4.95
N GLU A 179 4.71 -24.13 -4.75
CA GLU A 179 4.51 -25.14 -5.78
C GLU A 179 3.73 -24.58 -6.98
N SER A 180 2.75 -23.73 -6.73
CA SER A 180 2.01 -23.04 -7.79
C SER A 180 2.89 -22.12 -8.64
N VAL A 181 3.92 -21.51 -8.04
CA VAL A 181 4.90 -20.67 -8.74
C VAL A 181 5.88 -21.52 -9.55
N GLU A 182 6.37 -22.63 -8.97
CA GLU A 182 7.25 -23.59 -9.66
C GLU A 182 6.60 -24.12 -10.95
N LYS A 183 5.32 -24.50 -10.91
CA LYS A 183 4.55 -24.92 -12.11
C LYS A 183 4.50 -23.84 -13.19
N LEU A 184 4.39 -22.56 -12.82
CA LEU A 184 4.41 -21.48 -13.80
C LEU A 184 5.80 -21.27 -14.40
N PHE A 185 6.88 -21.45 -13.63
CA PHE A 185 8.23 -21.45 -14.18
C PHE A 185 8.48 -22.64 -15.12
N GLU A 186 7.91 -23.82 -14.81
CA GLU A 186 7.95 -24.98 -15.72
C GLU A 186 7.19 -24.70 -17.04
N GLU A 187 6.01 -24.05 -16.96
CA GLU A 187 5.17 -23.74 -18.11
C GLU A 187 5.76 -22.64 -19.01
N TYR A 188 6.22 -21.53 -18.41
CA TYR A 188 6.65 -20.34 -19.17
C TYR A 188 8.16 -20.25 -19.37
N GLY A 189 8.96 -20.91 -18.52
CA GLY A 189 10.42 -21.02 -18.66
C GLY A 189 11.12 -19.67 -18.80
N GLU A 190 11.94 -19.54 -19.85
CA GLU A 190 12.71 -18.33 -20.14
C GLU A 190 11.85 -17.11 -20.51
N ARG A 191 10.53 -17.26 -20.67
CA ARG A 191 9.63 -16.13 -20.91
C ARG A 191 9.30 -15.34 -19.64
N VAL A 192 9.54 -15.88 -18.45
CA VAL A 192 9.24 -15.19 -17.19
C VAL A 192 10.22 -14.01 -17.00
N ALA A 193 9.70 -12.79 -17.11
CA ALA A 193 10.44 -11.56 -16.90
C ALA A 193 10.62 -11.26 -15.40
N ALA A 194 9.56 -11.43 -14.63
CA ALA A 194 9.57 -11.11 -13.20
C ALA A 194 8.47 -11.84 -12.43
N VAL A 195 8.67 -11.91 -11.11
CA VAL A 195 7.63 -12.23 -10.13
C VAL A 195 7.35 -10.95 -9.33
N PHE A 196 6.07 -10.52 -9.25
CA PHE A 196 5.65 -9.36 -8.47
C PHE A 196 4.76 -9.81 -7.32
N VAL A 197 5.14 -9.42 -6.09
CA VAL A 197 4.46 -9.86 -4.87
C VAL A 197 4.21 -8.69 -3.93
N GLU A 198 3.03 -8.64 -3.31
CA GLU A 198 2.78 -7.84 -2.10
C GLU A 198 3.25 -8.68 -0.90
N PRO A 199 4.27 -8.26 -0.10
CA PRO A 199 4.66 -9.02 1.10
C PRO A 199 3.51 -9.22 2.10
N VAL A 200 2.56 -8.27 2.13
CA VAL A 200 1.26 -8.41 2.79
C VAL A 200 0.17 -7.98 1.82
N GLN A 201 -0.69 -8.90 1.39
CA GLN A 201 -1.82 -8.57 0.51
C GLN A 201 -2.85 -7.72 1.23
N GLY A 202 -3.01 -6.45 0.82
CA GLY A 202 -3.93 -5.51 1.46
C GLY A 202 -5.38 -5.72 1.05
N GLU A 203 -5.70 -5.46 -0.21
CA GLU A 203 -7.05 -5.61 -0.78
C GLU A 203 -7.52 -7.07 -0.81
N GLY A 204 -6.57 -8.00 -0.75
CA GLY A 204 -6.80 -9.43 -0.65
C GLY A 204 -7.43 -9.89 0.66
N GLY A 205 -7.41 -9.06 1.73
CA GLY A 205 -7.98 -9.37 3.04
C GLY A 205 -6.94 -9.45 4.17
N ILE A 206 -5.86 -8.72 4.09
CA ILE A 206 -4.75 -8.66 5.05
C ILE A 206 -4.12 -10.05 5.26
N HIS A 207 -3.36 -10.49 4.28
CA HIS A 207 -2.65 -11.77 4.34
C HIS A 207 -1.14 -11.55 4.23
N PRO A 208 -0.38 -11.66 5.34
CA PRO A 208 1.07 -11.70 5.29
C PRO A 208 1.57 -12.97 4.58
N ALA A 209 2.60 -12.83 3.76
CA ALA A 209 3.33 -13.95 3.20
C ALA A 209 4.21 -14.64 4.25
N SER A 210 4.43 -15.93 4.13
CA SER A 210 5.43 -16.62 4.94
C SER A 210 6.86 -16.27 4.49
N LYS A 211 7.79 -16.23 5.44
CA LYS A 211 9.23 -16.05 5.15
C LYS A 211 9.74 -17.10 4.15
N ALA A 212 9.30 -18.36 4.32
CA ALA A 212 9.71 -19.46 3.44
C ALA A 212 9.26 -19.22 2.00
N PHE A 213 8.05 -18.71 1.80
CA PHE A 213 7.53 -18.37 0.48
C PHE A 213 8.32 -17.25 -0.19
N LEU A 214 8.58 -16.15 0.50
CA LEU A 214 9.32 -15.01 -0.06
C LEU A 214 10.76 -15.40 -0.43
N LEU A 215 11.45 -16.17 0.42
CA LEU A 215 12.77 -16.72 0.12
C LEU A 215 12.72 -17.73 -1.02
N GLY A 216 11.66 -18.52 -1.12
CA GLY A 216 11.40 -19.42 -2.25
C GLY A 216 11.26 -18.67 -3.57
N LEU A 217 10.52 -17.53 -3.58
CA LEU A 217 10.42 -16.65 -4.76
C LEU A 217 11.81 -16.11 -5.16
N ARG A 218 12.62 -15.65 -4.19
CA ARG A 218 13.98 -15.17 -4.48
C ARG A 218 14.83 -16.25 -5.12
N ARG A 219 14.79 -17.48 -4.57
CA ARG A 219 15.51 -18.63 -5.11
C ARG A 219 15.08 -18.93 -6.55
N LEU A 220 13.79 -19.07 -6.80
CA LEU A 220 13.26 -19.36 -8.13
C LEU A 220 13.62 -18.28 -9.15
N CYS A 221 13.50 -17.00 -8.78
CA CYS A 221 13.91 -15.90 -9.66
C CYS A 221 15.41 -15.98 -10.00
N ASN A 222 16.28 -16.32 -9.04
CA ASN A 222 17.71 -16.49 -9.28
C ASN A 222 18.00 -17.67 -10.24
N GLU A 223 17.34 -18.80 -10.02
CA GLU A 223 17.52 -20.03 -10.82
C GLU A 223 17.12 -19.82 -12.29
N HIS A 224 16.05 -19.05 -12.53
CA HIS A 224 15.50 -18.81 -13.86
C HIS A 224 15.95 -17.49 -14.50
N GLY A 225 16.74 -16.67 -13.79
CA GLY A 225 17.16 -15.35 -14.27
C GLY A 225 15.98 -14.39 -14.47
N ALA A 226 14.92 -14.55 -13.69
CA ALA A 226 13.80 -13.62 -13.60
C ALA A 226 14.06 -12.57 -12.51
N LEU A 227 13.36 -11.42 -12.58
CA LEU A 227 13.46 -10.39 -11.56
C LEU A 227 12.43 -10.63 -10.46
N LEU A 228 12.79 -10.28 -9.21
CA LEU A 228 11.85 -10.25 -8.10
C LEU A 228 11.53 -8.81 -7.73
N GLY A 229 10.24 -8.46 -7.77
CA GLY A 229 9.75 -7.16 -7.38
C GLY A 229 8.73 -7.22 -6.25
N THR A 230 8.85 -6.29 -5.29
CA THR A 230 7.92 -6.19 -4.16
C THR A 230 7.07 -4.93 -4.23
N ASP A 231 5.75 -5.12 -4.12
CA ASP A 231 4.78 -4.05 -3.98
C ASP A 231 4.66 -3.65 -2.50
N GLU A 232 5.39 -2.61 -2.14
CA GLU A 232 5.40 -2.04 -0.79
C GLU A 232 4.41 -0.86 -0.65
N ILE A 233 3.52 -0.64 -1.63
CA ILE A 233 2.62 0.51 -1.67
C ILE A 233 1.73 0.59 -0.43
N GLN A 234 1.19 -0.53 0.04
CA GLN A 234 0.31 -0.52 1.21
C GLN A 234 0.98 -1.07 2.46
N CYS A 235 1.86 -2.04 2.34
CA CYS A 235 2.51 -2.71 3.47
C CYS A 235 3.85 -2.09 3.87
N GLY A 236 4.50 -1.34 2.98
CA GLY A 236 5.77 -0.67 3.24
C GLY A 236 5.64 0.70 3.91
N SER A 237 6.71 1.47 3.79
CA SER A 237 6.85 2.81 4.39
C SER A 237 6.55 2.83 5.89
N GLY A 238 6.97 1.78 6.62
CA GLY A 238 6.83 1.68 8.08
C GLY A 238 5.57 0.98 8.59
N ARG A 239 4.60 0.68 7.71
CA ARG A 239 3.30 0.10 8.10
C ARG A 239 3.41 -1.20 8.90
N THR A 240 4.42 -2.00 8.65
CA THR A 240 4.62 -3.31 9.28
C THR A 240 5.69 -3.34 10.37
N GLY A 241 6.23 -2.16 10.77
CA GLY A 241 7.25 -2.04 11.81
C GLY A 241 8.68 -1.84 11.30
N ASN A 242 8.96 -2.12 10.02
CA ASN A 242 10.17 -1.71 9.31
C ASN A 242 9.77 -0.90 8.07
N PHE A 243 10.74 -0.21 7.45
CA PHE A 243 10.46 0.58 6.25
C PHE A 243 9.84 -0.28 5.14
N ASP A 244 10.38 -1.48 4.91
CA ASP A 244 9.82 -2.48 4.00
C ASP A 244 9.15 -3.62 4.77
N ALA A 245 7.99 -4.06 4.30
CA ALA A 245 7.36 -5.27 4.81
C ALA A 245 8.19 -6.52 4.49
N TRP A 246 8.94 -6.49 3.38
CA TRP A 246 9.95 -7.50 3.08
C TRP A 246 10.94 -7.65 4.23
N THR A 247 11.53 -6.54 4.70
CA THR A 247 12.49 -6.55 5.83
C THR A 247 11.85 -7.07 7.11
N THR A 248 10.60 -6.72 7.37
CA THR A 248 9.87 -7.23 8.56
C THR A 248 9.72 -8.76 8.53
N ILE A 249 9.49 -9.35 7.36
CA ILE A 249 9.22 -10.79 7.22
C ILE A 249 10.51 -11.60 6.99
N VAL A 250 11.38 -11.12 6.12
CA VAL A 250 12.58 -11.86 5.65
C VAL A 250 13.82 -11.46 6.43
N GLY A 251 14.01 -10.16 6.63
CA GLY A 251 15.24 -9.54 7.13
C GLY A 251 15.92 -8.65 6.08
N ASP A 252 17.09 -8.15 6.40
CA ASP A 252 17.84 -7.15 5.64
C ASP A 252 19.10 -7.69 4.95
N ASP A 253 19.28 -9.03 4.87
CA ASP A 253 20.42 -9.62 4.17
C ASP A 253 20.37 -9.28 2.67
N PRO A 254 21.37 -8.55 2.12
CA PRO A 254 21.34 -8.13 0.72
C PRO A 254 21.25 -9.27 -0.31
N LYS A 255 21.64 -10.49 0.05
CA LYS A 255 21.54 -11.67 -0.84
C LYS A 255 20.09 -12.11 -1.06
N ASP A 256 19.23 -11.85 -0.07
CA ASP A 256 17.82 -12.21 -0.08
C ASP A 256 16.94 -11.07 -0.61
N ALA A 257 17.51 -9.87 -0.79
CA ALA A 257 16.80 -8.67 -1.22
C ALA A 257 16.13 -8.82 -2.60
N PRO A 258 14.95 -8.19 -2.81
CA PRO A 258 14.33 -8.10 -4.12
C PRO A 258 15.19 -7.27 -5.09
N ASP A 259 14.92 -7.39 -6.38
CA ASP A 259 15.61 -6.63 -7.41
C ASP A 259 15.00 -5.24 -7.60
N MET A 260 13.75 -5.09 -7.20
CA MET A 260 13.03 -3.82 -7.21
C MET A 260 11.93 -3.81 -6.14
N ALA A 261 11.62 -2.60 -5.66
CA ALA A 261 10.52 -2.33 -4.74
C ALA A 261 9.84 -1.02 -5.14
N TRP A 262 8.52 -0.92 -4.94
CA TRP A 262 7.82 0.34 -5.23
C TRP A 262 6.87 0.73 -4.10
N TYR A 263 6.80 2.04 -3.87
CA TYR A 263 6.21 2.69 -2.71
C TYR A 263 5.23 3.78 -3.13
N ALA A 264 4.22 4.03 -2.30
CA ALA A 264 3.31 5.17 -2.38
C ALA A 264 2.58 5.35 -1.04
N LYS A 265 1.31 5.76 -1.08
CA LYS A 265 0.42 5.86 0.11
C LYS A 265 1.09 6.54 1.30
N ALA A 266 1.52 5.75 2.31
CA ALA A 266 2.13 6.26 3.53
C ALA A 266 3.42 7.08 3.28
N LEU A 267 4.11 6.86 2.15
CA LEU A 267 5.37 7.52 1.79
C LEU A 267 5.27 9.07 1.85
N GLY A 268 4.12 9.63 1.47
CA GLY A 268 3.90 11.08 1.42
C GLY A 268 3.13 11.67 2.61
N GLY A 269 2.77 10.86 3.61
CA GLY A 269 2.02 11.34 4.77
C GLY A 269 0.62 11.89 4.43
N GLY A 270 0.05 11.47 3.29
CA GLY A 270 -1.21 11.97 2.73
C GLY A 270 -1.05 12.83 1.49
N PHE A 271 0.17 13.26 1.12
CA PHE A 271 0.43 13.94 -0.14
C PHE A 271 0.79 12.95 -1.26
N PRO A 272 0.31 13.17 -2.50
CA PRO A 272 0.62 12.27 -3.62
C PRO A 272 2.11 12.25 -3.97
N ILE A 273 2.78 11.15 -3.66
CA ILE A 273 4.13 10.80 -4.08
C ILE A 273 4.27 9.29 -4.15
N ALA A 274 5.00 8.81 -5.13
CA ALA A 274 5.34 7.41 -5.29
C ALA A 274 6.76 7.24 -5.83
N ALA A 275 7.33 6.07 -5.63
CA ALA A 275 8.67 5.76 -6.09
C ALA A 275 8.73 4.29 -6.55
N CYS A 276 9.51 4.04 -7.60
CA CYS A 276 9.97 2.71 -7.98
C CYS A 276 11.50 2.69 -7.84
N VAL A 277 12.00 1.86 -6.95
CA VAL A 277 13.43 1.62 -6.72
C VAL A 277 13.81 0.33 -7.41
N ALA A 278 14.89 0.34 -8.20
CA ALA A 278 15.45 -0.85 -8.83
C ALA A 278 16.97 -0.84 -8.66
N LYS A 279 17.59 -2.04 -8.57
CA LYS A 279 19.06 -2.16 -8.56
C LYS A 279 19.67 -1.39 -9.74
N ALA A 280 20.83 -0.76 -9.55
CA ALA A 280 21.46 0.11 -10.55
C ALA A 280 21.60 -0.57 -11.92
N GLY A 281 22.09 -1.81 -11.97
CA GLY A 281 22.25 -2.56 -13.22
C GLY A 281 20.92 -2.81 -13.96
N ILE A 282 19.79 -2.88 -13.24
CA ILE A 282 18.45 -2.99 -13.86
C ILE A 282 18.00 -1.61 -14.34
N ALA A 283 18.18 -0.58 -13.52
CA ALA A 283 17.75 0.79 -13.83
C ALA A 283 18.43 1.33 -15.11
N GLU A 284 19.67 0.95 -15.41
CA GLU A 284 20.43 1.33 -16.59
C GLU A 284 19.76 0.89 -17.92
N HIS A 285 18.87 -0.10 -17.89
CA HIS A 285 18.09 -0.46 -19.07
C HIS A 285 17.05 0.61 -19.46
N MET A 286 16.76 1.58 -18.58
CA MET A 286 15.87 2.71 -18.90
C MET A 286 16.68 3.88 -19.46
N SER A 287 16.50 4.16 -20.74
CA SER A 287 17.17 5.27 -21.44
C SER A 287 16.35 6.56 -21.37
N LYS A 288 16.99 7.70 -21.69
CA LYS A 288 16.30 9.00 -21.81
C LYS A 288 15.07 8.88 -22.73
N GLY A 289 13.92 9.37 -22.25
CA GLY A 289 12.65 9.35 -22.98
C GLY A 289 11.88 8.05 -22.92
N SER A 290 12.41 6.97 -22.33
CA SER A 290 11.70 5.69 -22.25
C SER A 290 10.56 5.68 -21.23
N HIS A 291 10.63 6.54 -20.22
CA HIS A 291 9.61 6.74 -19.20
C HIS A 291 9.72 8.15 -18.62
N GLY A 292 8.63 8.68 -18.05
CA GLY A 292 8.61 10.01 -17.46
C GLY A 292 7.30 10.32 -16.76
N SER A 293 7.34 11.34 -15.90
CA SER A 293 6.19 11.91 -15.21
C SER A 293 6.38 13.42 -15.09
N THR A 294 5.35 14.20 -15.41
CA THR A 294 5.40 15.66 -15.28
C THR A 294 5.54 16.11 -13.83
N PHE A 295 4.82 15.46 -12.94
CA PHE A 295 4.77 15.83 -11.53
C PHE A 295 5.57 14.91 -10.60
N GLY A 296 6.12 13.81 -11.11
CA GLY A 296 6.87 12.85 -10.29
C GLY A 296 8.08 13.50 -9.63
N GLY A 297 8.16 13.44 -8.32
CA GLY A 297 9.23 14.02 -7.52
C GLY A 297 9.27 15.54 -7.53
N ASN A 298 8.15 16.23 -7.75
CA ASN A 298 8.10 17.68 -7.60
C ASN A 298 8.54 18.13 -6.20
N PRO A 299 9.05 19.36 -6.04
CA PRO A 299 9.60 19.83 -4.77
C PRO A 299 8.63 19.75 -3.60
N LEU A 300 7.35 20.02 -3.83
CA LEU A 300 6.33 20.01 -2.77
C LEU A 300 6.04 18.57 -2.30
N ALA A 301 5.86 17.64 -3.23
CA ALA A 301 5.68 16.22 -2.91
C ALA A 301 6.92 15.62 -2.23
N SER A 302 8.11 16.00 -2.70
CA SER A 302 9.37 15.54 -2.11
C SER A 302 9.58 16.09 -0.69
N ALA A 303 9.17 17.33 -0.42
CA ALA A 303 9.19 17.90 0.93
C ALA A 303 8.19 17.17 1.86
N ALA A 304 7.01 16.80 1.33
CA ALA A 304 6.03 16.00 2.07
C ALA A 304 6.60 14.62 2.45
N GLY A 305 7.19 13.91 1.47
CA GLY A 305 7.81 12.60 1.72
C GLY A 305 9.00 12.69 2.68
N LEU A 306 9.88 13.67 2.50
CA LEU A 306 11.01 13.91 3.39
C LEU A 306 10.57 14.17 4.84
N ALA A 307 9.62 15.09 5.03
CA ALA A 307 9.07 15.39 6.36
C ALA A 307 8.40 14.14 6.97
N THR A 308 7.69 13.35 6.18
CA THR A 308 7.05 12.12 6.64
C THR A 308 8.07 11.14 7.20
N LEU A 309 9.14 10.86 6.45
CA LEU A 309 10.18 9.92 6.87
C LEU A 309 10.95 10.43 8.10
N GLN A 310 11.28 11.73 8.14
CA GLN A 310 11.96 12.34 9.28
C GLN A 310 11.11 12.28 10.56
N ILE A 311 9.81 12.58 10.47
CA ILE A 311 8.91 12.50 11.62
C ILE A 311 8.77 11.06 12.10
N MET A 312 8.71 10.07 11.19
CA MET A 312 8.66 8.66 11.57
C MET A 312 9.84 8.26 12.44
N ASP A 313 11.05 8.76 12.12
CA ASP A 313 12.25 8.48 12.93
C ASP A 313 12.24 9.24 14.25
N GLU A 314 12.03 10.56 14.19
CA GLU A 314 12.06 11.42 15.37
C GLU A 314 11.07 10.96 16.45
N GLU A 315 9.99 10.32 16.03
CA GLU A 315 8.90 9.92 16.91
C GLU A 315 8.79 8.41 17.11
N ASN A 316 9.79 7.64 16.65
CA ASN A 316 9.86 6.17 16.77
C ASN A 316 8.59 5.46 16.27
N LEU A 317 8.05 5.91 15.11
CA LEU A 317 6.77 5.41 14.63
C LEU A 317 6.83 3.99 14.07
N PHE A 318 8.00 3.48 13.73
CA PHE A 318 8.16 2.09 13.31
C PHE A 318 7.85 1.12 14.47
N ASP A 319 8.40 1.39 15.65
CA ASP A 319 8.14 0.58 16.85
C ASP A 319 6.66 0.67 17.25
N ALA A 320 6.10 1.89 17.25
CA ALA A 320 4.69 2.09 17.54
C ALA A 320 3.77 1.36 16.55
N ALA A 321 4.13 1.31 15.28
CA ALA A 321 3.38 0.54 14.28
C ALA A 321 3.49 -0.98 14.54
N ALA A 322 4.69 -1.48 14.89
CA ALA A 322 4.91 -2.89 15.19
C ALA A 322 4.04 -3.39 16.34
N ASP A 323 3.81 -2.55 17.34
CA ASP A 323 3.07 -2.90 18.57
C ASP A 323 1.55 -2.96 18.39
N GLN A 324 0.99 -2.44 17.29
CA GLN A 324 -0.48 -2.36 17.14
C GLN A 324 -1.16 -3.73 17.06
N LEU A 325 -0.61 -4.68 16.28
CA LEU A 325 -1.24 -6.00 16.16
C LEU A 325 -1.18 -6.79 17.46
N PRO A 326 -0.05 -6.92 18.17
CA PRO A 326 0.01 -7.55 19.49
C PRO A 326 -0.99 -6.94 20.47
N THR A 327 -1.04 -5.62 20.57
CA THR A 327 -1.99 -4.90 21.44
C THR A 327 -3.45 -5.18 21.05
N LEU A 328 -3.79 -5.21 19.76
CA LEU A 328 -5.14 -5.56 19.32
C LEU A 328 -5.51 -7.01 19.69
N HIS A 329 -4.57 -7.95 19.58
CA HIS A 329 -4.79 -9.34 19.99
C HIS A 329 -5.14 -9.42 21.48
N GLU A 330 -4.42 -8.71 22.35
CA GLU A 330 -4.71 -8.67 23.80
C GLU A 330 -6.09 -8.08 24.07
N ILE A 331 -6.43 -6.94 23.44
CA ILE A 331 -7.73 -6.28 23.59
C ILE A 331 -8.87 -7.18 23.14
N VAL A 332 -8.72 -7.88 22.01
CA VAL A 332 -9.75 -8.80 21.51
C VAL A 332 -9.87 -10.02 22.42
N ALA A 333 -8.77 -10.55 22.95
CA ALA A 333 -8.77 -11.68 23.89
C ALA A 333 -9.46 -11.35 25.23
N GLU A 334 -9.31 -10.12 25.72
CA GLU A 334 -10.02 -9.66 26.94
C GLU A 334 -11.55 -9.63 26.77
N ARG A 335 -12.01 -9.28 25.58
CA ARG A 335 -13.43 -9.13 25.26
C ARG A 335 -13.75 -9.71 23.89
N PRO A 336 -13.68 -11.04 23.70
CA PRO A 336 -13.91 -11.67 22.42
C PRO A 336 -15.36 -11.48 21.93
N HIS A 337 -15.57 -11.62 20.63
CA HIS A 337 -16.88 -11.59 20.03
C HIS A 337 -17.09 -12.82 19.14
N ARG A 338 -18.26 -13.50 19.28
CA ARG A 338 -18.55 -14.78 18.60
C ARG A 338 -18.50 -14.74 17.07
N ARG A 339 -18.66 -13.55 16.47
CA ARG A 339 -18.61 -13.36 15.01
C ARG A 339 -17.20 -13.09 14.48
N VAL A 340 -16.20 -13.00 15.34
CA VAL A 340 -14.81 -12.87 14.90
C VAL A 340 -14.22 -14.26 14.73
N ALA A 341 -13.81 -14.57 13.51
CA ALA A 341 -13.15 -15.83 13.18
C ALA A 341 -11.64 -15.75 13.45
N GLU A 342 -11.03 -14.60 13.09
CA GLU A 342 -9.58 -14.41 13.16
C GLU A 342 -9.25 -12.91 13.27
N VAL A 343 -8.18 -12.61 14.00
CA VAL A 343 -7.47 -11.33 13.93
C VAL A 343 -6.08 -11.62 13.37
N ARG A 344 -5.72 -10.99 12.26
CA ARG A 344 -4.44 -11.19 11.58
C ARG A 344 -3.86 -9.90 11.06
N GLY A 345 -2.63 -9.94 10.59
CA GLY A 345 -1.95 -8.80 10.00
C GLY A 345 -0.47 -8.76 10.30
N LEU A 346 0.11 -7.57 10.20
CA LEU A 346 1.51 -7.32 10.55
C LEU A 346 1.65 -5.83 10.89
N GLY A 347 2.18 -5.52 12.08
CA GLY A 347 2.31 -4.15 12.56
C GLY A 347 0.95 -3.41 12.60
N ALA A 348 0.89 -2.23 11.97
CA ALA A 348 -0.31 -1.40 11.86
C ALA A 348 -1.18 -1.74 10.63
N MET A 349 -1.02 -2.90 10.04
CA MET A 349 -1.87 -3.43 8.97
C MET A 349 -2.75 -4.53 9.54
N LEU A 350 -3.96 -4.14 10.01
CA LEU A 350 -4.81 -4.96 10.85
C LEU A 350 -6.02 -5.49 10.09
N GLY A 351 -6.29 -6.79 10.19
CA GLY A 351 -7.43 -7.48 9.62
C GLY A 351 -8.23 -8.23 10.66
N ILE A 352 -9.55 -8.01 10.72
CA ILE A 352 -10.47 -8.74 11.58
C ILE A 352 -11.44 -9.48 10.67
N GLU A 353 -11.33 -10.81 10.59
CA GLU A 353 -12.21 -11.63 9.78
C GLU A 353 -13.49 -11.95 10.52
N ILE A 354 -14.63 -11.71 9.85
CA ILE A 354 -15.94 -11.95 10.41
C ILE A 354 -16.44 -13.32 9.95
N SER A 355 -16.90 -14.14 10.91
CA SER A 355 -17.47 -15.45 10.64
C SER A 355 -18.90 -15.34 10.10
N GLY A 356 -19.30 -16.27 9.23
CA GLY A 356 -20.64 -16.40 8.65
C GLY A 356 -20.60 -16.87 7.20
N GLU A 357 -21.73 -17.40 6.70
CA GLU A 357 -21.89 -17.75 5.29
C GLU A 357 -22.30 -16.51 4.47
N GLY A 358 -21.81 -16.43 3.23
CA GLY A 358 -22.08 -15.32 2.30
C GLY A 358 -21.14 -14.11 2.48
N GLU A 359 -21.66 -12.90 2.25
CA GLU A 359 -20.95 -11.64 2.48
C GLU A 359 -21.49 -10.96 3.76
N PRO A 360 -21.21 -11.50 4.96
CA PRO A 360 -21.82 -11.04 6.21
C PRO A 360 -21.40 -9.62 6.60
N ALA A 361 -20.32 -9.12 6.02
CA ALA A 361 -19.77 -7.81 6.35
C ALA A 361 -20.23 -6.69 5.39
N ALA A 362 -20.99 -6.97 4.33
CA ALA A 362 -21.44 -5.94 3.39
C ALA A 362 -22.19 -4.79 4.08
N PRO A 363 -23.18 -5.03 4.98
CA PRO A 363 -23.84 -3.97 5.73
C PRO A 363 -22.98 -3.43 6.90
N LEU A 364 -21.92 -4.15 7.31
CA LEU A 364 -21.15 -3.81 8.50
C LEU A 364 -20.39 -2.49 8.35
N GLY A 365 -19.95 -2.16 7.13
CA GLY A 365 -19.29 -0.87 6.86
C GLY A 365 -20.18 0.34 7.19
N ASP A 366 -21.48 0.26 6.88
CA ASP A 366 -22.44 1.33 7.15
C ASP A 366 -22.82 1.35 8.64
N ILE A 367 -23.05 0.17 9.24
CA ILE A 367 -23.30 0.04 10.68
C ILE A 367 -22.13 0.62 11.49
N LEU A 368 -20.88 0.38 11.09
CA LEU A 368 -19.70 0.90 11.79
C LEU A 368 -19.54 2.41 11.60
N GLN A 369 -19.94 2.95 10.44
CA GLN A 369 -20.02 4.38 10.27
C GLN A 369 -21.01 5.02 11.25
N ASP A 370 -22.18 4.41 11.46
CA ASP A 370 -23.16 4.87 12.46
C ASP A 370 -22.61 4.75 13.90
N GLU A 371 -21.67 3.82 14.14
CA GLU A 371 -20.92 3.70 15.40
C GLU A 371 -19.72 4.69 15.48
N GLY A 372 -19.56 5.55 14.48
CA GLY A 372 -18.49 6.53 14.42
C GLY A 372 -17.12 5.97 14.02
N LEU A 373 -17.07 4.85 13.29
CA LEU A 373 -15.83 4.23 12.83
C LEU A 373 -15.83 4.01 11.31
N PHE A 374 -14.86 4.58 10.61
CA PHE A 374 -14.62 4.24 9.21
C PHE A 374 -13.74 3.01 9.09
N VAL A 375 -14.18 2.05 8.31
CA VAL A 375 -13.42 0.83 7.97
C VAL A 375 -13.59 0.48 6.50
N THR A 376 -12.64 -0.29 5.97
CA THR A 376 -12.81 -0.96 4.67
C THR A 376 -13.16 -2.43 4.90
N VAL A 377 -14.17 -2.93 4.18
CA VAL A 377 -14.51 -4.34 4.16
C VAL A 377 -13.86 -4.99 2.94
N CYS A 378 -12.85 -5.82 3.16
CA CYS A 378 -12.15 -6.53 2.10
C CYS A 378 -12.76 -7.92 1.87
N LYS A 379 -12.95 -8.27 0.56
CA LYS A 379 -13.47 -9.59 0.16
C LYS A 379 -14.75 -10.02 0.90
N GLY A 380 -15.61 -9.05 1.23
CA GLY A 380 -16.91 -9.26 1.85
C GLY A 380 -16.91 -9.71 3.31
N LYS A 381 -15.74 -9.94 3.94
CA LYS A 381 -15.68 -10.51 5.29
C LYS A 381 -14.55 -10.03 6.20
N THR A 382 -13.56 -9.33 5.69
CA THR A 382 -12.43 -8.84 6.50
C THR A 382 -12.56 -7.34 6.73
N LEU A 383 -12.72 -6.92 7.98
CA LEU A 383 -12.57 -5.51 8.36
C LEU A 383 -11.09 -5.18 8.35
N ARG A 384 -10.70 -4.22 7.52
CA ARG A 384 -9.33 -3.70 7.47
C ARG A 384 -9.25 -2.38 8.20
N LEU A 385 -8.31 -2.29 9.15
CA LEU A 385 -7.95 -1.08 9.86
C LEU A 385 -6.53 -0.67 9.47
N LEU A 386 -6.35 0.57 9.02
CA LEU A 386 -5.10 1.18 8.63
C LEU A 386 -4.92 2.50 9.41
N LEU A 387 -4.93 2.38 10.74
CA LEU A 387 -4.78 3.49 11.66
C LEU A 387 -3.42 4.21 11.49
N PRO A 388 -3.28 5.44 11.98
CA PRO A 388 -1.97 6.07 12.11
C PRO A 388 -1.01 5.20 12.93
N TYR A 389 0.29 5.29 12.65
CA TYR A 389 1.29 4.43 13.31
C TYR A 389 1.36 4.64 14.83
N ARG A 390 0.99 5.83 15.28
CA ARG A 390 0.90 6.19 16.69
C ARG A 390 -0.38 5.72 17.41
N ALA A 391 -1.30 5.01 16.73
CA ALA A 391 -2.50 4.54 17.37
C ALA A 391 -2.14 3.62 18.56
N ASP A 392 -2.33 4.16 19.76
CA ASP A 392 -2.03 3.51 21.03
C ASP A 392 -3.15 2.56 21.48
N GLU A 393 -2.95 1.94 22.62
CA GLU A 393 -3.94 1.05 23.24
C GLU A 393 -5.31 1.72 23.41
N THR A 394 -5.35 3.02 23.72
CA THR A 394 -6.61 3.77 23.91
C THR A 394 -7.41 3.84 22.61
N ILE A 395 -6.74 4.17 21.51
CA ILE A 395 -7.34 4.23 20.17
C ILE A 395 -7.78 2.83 19.71
N LEU A 396 -6.96 1.80 19.93
CA LEU A 396 -7.30 0.42 19.59
C LEU A 396 -8.48 -0.11 20.41
N ARG A 397 -8.58 0.23 21.69
CA ARG A 397 -9.74 -0.10 22.54
C ARG A 397 -11.02 0.60 22.07
N ASP A 398 -10.94 1.87 21.66
CA ASP A 398 -12.09 2.58 21.08
C ASP A 398 -12.53 1.94 19.76
N ALA A 399 -11.58 1.63 18.86
CA ALA A 399 -11.87 0.91 17.61
C ALA A 399 -12.58 -0.43 17.89
N TRP A 400 -12.04 -1.24 18.79
CA TRP A 400 -12.62 -2.53 19.14
C TRP A 400 -14.01 -2.40 19.79
N ALA A 401 -14.21 -1.43 20.68
CA ALA A 401 -15.51 -1.17 21.29
C ALA A 401 -16.58 -0.82 20.24
N ARG A 402 -16.25 0.01 19.25
CA ARG A 402 -17.14 0.38 18.12
C ARG A 402 -17.43 -0.84 17.24
N ILE A 403 -16.41 -1.64 16.90
CA ILE A 403 -16.57 -2.88 16.13
C ILE A 403 -17.50 -3.84 16.83
N ARG A 404 -17.34 -4.06 18.13
CA ARG A 404 -18.22 -4.96 18.90
C ARG A 404 -19.68 -4.50 18.85
N ARG A 405 -19.96 -3.21 19.11
CA ARG A 405 -21.32 -2.67 19.00
C ARG A 405 -21.92 -2.85 17.61
N GLY A 406 -21.12 -2.64 16.55
CA GLY A 406 -21.55 -2.89 15.19
C GLY A 406 -21.86 -4.37 14.92
N LEU A 407 -21.02 -5.29 15.42
CA LEU A 407 -21.24 -6.74 15.30
C LEU A 407 -22.48 -7.22 16.04
N ASP A 408 -22.80 -6.61 17.19
CA ASP A 408 -24.03 -6.90 17.95
C ASP A 408 -25.30 -6.49 17.17
N LYS A 409 -25.20 -5.48 16.28
CA LYS A 409 -26.33 -4.99 15.45
C LYS A 409 -26.53 -5.82 14.17
N LEU A 410 -25.53 -6.60 13.74
CA LEU A 410 -25.73 -7.51 12.60
C LEU A 410 -26.81 -8.53 12.96
N SER A 411 -27.88 -8.58 12.15
CA SER A 411 -28.91 -9.62 12.27
C SER A 411 -28.27 -11.02 12.20
N ALA A 412 -28.87 -11.93 12.93
CA ALA A 412 -28.39 -13.32 13.00
C ALA A 412 -28.50 -14.01 11.64
#